data_33cd96f2054297496ab196995f17d941
#
_entry.id   33cd96f2054297496ab196995f17d941
#
_cell.length_a   1.000
_cell.length_b   1.000
_cell.length_c   1.000
_cell.angle_alpha   90.00
_cell.angle_beta   90.00
_cell.angle_gamma   90.00
#
_symmetry.space_group_name_H-M   'P 1'
#
loop_
_entity.id
_entity.type
_entity.pdbx_description
1 polymer ?
#
loop_
_entity_poly.entity_id
_entity_poly.type
_entity_poly.pdbx_seq_one_letter_code
_entity_poly.pdbx_strand_id
1 'polypeptide(L)'
;EGPPGIAKTRAVKHLAAHLPGSHARIQCTPDLLPSDLTGTQVFRPETGHFDFMPGPIFHSLVLVDEINRAPPKVQSALLEAMAERQVTSGGITRPLPDPFMVVATQNPIEHEGTFPLPEAQLDRFMLHLRLDLPDAVAERAILDLVEAEGMAPPSDVPNVVTAKDLARARDRVSRVHLAPALKDFIVRLVMATRPGGAVAEWVEHPVSPRGSLALAAGVRARAWLHGRDHGLPEDAEALAADALSHRMVPAWQAVSEGRSRRSLVADALAAVRPW
;
A
#
# COMPACT_ATOMS: atom_id res chain seq x y z
N GLU A 1 -7.78 0.64 -3.69
CA GLU A 1 -9.13 0.08 -3.78
C GLU A 1 -10.00 0.99 -4.64
N GLY A 2 -10.93 0.42 -5.41
CA GLY A 2 -11.88 1.18 -6.22
C GLY A 2 -12.54 0.32 -7.28
N PRO A 3 -13.60 0.83 -7.96
CA PRO A 3 -14.34 0.09 -8.99
C PRO A 3 -13.44 -0.35 -10.16
N PRO A 4 -13.86 -1.32 -10.97
CA PRO A 4 -13.13 -1.71 -12.17
C PRO A 4 -13.10 -0.56 -13.19
N GLY A 5 -12.10 -0.57 -14.07
CA GLY A 5 -12.02 0.39 -15.17
C GLY A 5 -11.40 1.77 -14.86
N ILE A 6 -11.18 2.12 -13.59
CA ILE A 6 -10.62 3.44 -13.18
C ILE A 6 -9.08 3.53 -13.29
N ALA A 7 -8.46 2.67 -14.10
CA ALA A 7 -7.03 2.69 -14.41
C ALA A 7 -6.06 2.56 -13.20
N LYS A 8 -6.46 1.86 -12.12
CA LYS A 8 -5.60 1.58 -10.94
C LYS A 8 -4.21 1.08 -11.33
N THR A 9 -4.17 0.05 -12.17
CA THR A 9 -2.94 -0.57 -12.70
C THR A 9 -2.09 0.42 -13.51
N ARG A 10 -2.72 1.33 -14.26
CA ARG A 10 -2.03 2.32 -15.10
C ARG A 10 -1.24 3.33 -14.26
N ALA A 11 -1.84 3.84 -13.18
CA ALA A 11 -1.18 4.76 -12.27
C ALA A 11 0.10 4.15 -11.68
N VAL A 12 0.04 2.87 -11.27
CA VAL A 12 1.22 2.17 -10.72
C VAL A 12 2.27 1.89 -11.77
N LYS A 13 1.87 1.53 -13.02
CA LYS A 13 2.81 1.38 -14.13
C LYS A 13 3.53 2.69 -14.46
N HIS A 14 2.83 3.81 -14.44
CA HIS A 14 3.42 5.13 -14.62
C HIS A 14 4.44 5.43 -13.52
N LEU A 15 4.11 5.17 -12.25
CA LEU A 15 5.04 5.31 -11.14
C LEU A 15 6.29 4.43 -11.35
N ALA A 16 6.09 3.16 -11.73
CA ALA A 16 7.16 2.21 -11.98
C ALA A 16 8.14 2.69 -13.07
N ALA A 17 7.62 3.28 -14.14
CA ALA A 17 8.44 3.80 -15.24
C ALA A 17 9.37 4.97 -14.83
N HIS A 18 9.01 5.71 -13.75
CA HIS A 18 9.81 6.85 -13.28
C HIS A 18 10.75 6.50 -12.11
N LEU A 19 10.61 5.30 -11.53
CA LEU A 19 11.42 4.86 -10.40
C LEU A 19 12.58 3.98 -10.85
N PRO A 20 13.74 4.09 -10.21
CA PRO A 20 14.87 3.21 -10.47
C PRO A 20 14.60 1.80 -9.93
N GLY A 21 15.10 0.79 -10.63
CA GLY A 21 14.98 -0.61 -10.26
C GLY A 21 14.08 -1.40 -11.19
N SER A 22 14.01 -2.69 -10.92
CA SER A 22 13.15 -3.61 -11.67
C SER A 22 11.73 -3.59 -11.13
N HIS A 23 10.76 -3.83 -12.00
CA HIS A 23 9.37 -3.96 -11.60
C HIS A 23 8.75 -5.24 -12.19
N ALA A 24 7.78 -5.78 -11.48
CA ALA A 24 6.98 -6.91 -11.92
C ALA A 24 5.50 -6.66 -11.68
N ARG A 25 4.67 -7.31 -12.49
CA ARG A 25 3.22 -7.35 -12.32
C ARG A 25 2.78 -8.79 -12.11
N ILE A 26 1.96 -9.00 -11.10
CA ILE A 26 1.32 -10.26 -10.77
C ILE A 26 -0.18 -10.06 -10.91
N GLN A 27 -0.81 -10.81 -11.82
CA GLN A 27 -2.27 -10.90 -11.89
C GLN A 27 -2.72 -12.04 -10.99
N CYS A 28 -3.50 -11.75 -9.96
CA CYS A 28 -4.00 -12.76 -9.06
C CYS A 28 -5.16 -13.53 -9.68
N THR A 29 -5.10 -14.85 -9.55
CA THR A 29 -6.15 -15.80 -9.94
C THR A 29 -6.31 -16.85 -8.85
N PRO A 30 -7.46 -17.55 -8.76
CA PRO A 30 -7.71 -18.53 -7.71
C PRO A 30 -6.78 -19.76 -7.75
N ASP A 31 -6.14 -20.03 -8.87
CA ASP A 31 -5.20 -21.13 -9.08
C ASP A 31 -3.73 -20.77 -8.84
N LEU A 32 -3.44 -19.49 -8.52
CA LEU A 32 -2.07 -19.01 -8.25
C LEU A 32 -1.45 -19.77 -7.07
N LEU A 33 -0.18 -20.15 -7.20
CA LEU A 33 0.59 -20.82 -6.14
C LEU A 33 1.60 -19.87 -5.50
N PRO A 34 1.98 -20.08 -4.22
CA PRO A 34 3.05 -19.31 -3.58
C PRO A 34 4.37 -19.32 -4.36
N SER A 35 4.71 -20.42 -5.00
CA SER A 35 5.91 -20.55 -5.85
C SER A 35 5.90 -19.65 -7.06
N ASP A 36 4.73 -19.28 -7.57
CA ASP A 36 4.60 -18.34 -8.70
C ASP A 36 5.02 -16.92 -8.31
N LEU A 37 4.91 -16.58 -7.02
CA LEU A 37 5.42 -15.33 -6.46
C LEU A 37 6.88 -15.43 -6.07
N THR A 38 7.22 -16.48 -5.29
CA THR A 38 8.50 -16.57 -4.58
C THR A 38 9.59 -17.23 -5.41
N GLY A 39 9.22 -17.88 -6.52
CA GLY A 39 10.13 -18.68 -7.31
C GLY A 39 10.24 -20.12 -6.83
N THR A 40 10.89 -20.92 -7.63
CA THR A 40 11.00 -22.37 -7.43
C THR A 40 12.39 -22.90 -7.74
N GLN A 41 12.69 -24.09 -7.24
CA GLN A 41 13.89 -24.80 -7.63
C GLN A 41 13.61 -25.64 -8.88
N VAL A 42 14.47 -25.50 -9.89
CA VAL A 42 14.38 -26.24 -11.15
C VAL A 42 15.58 -27.18 -11.25
N PHE A 43 15.34 -28.46 -11.44
CA PHE A 43 16.40 -29.43 -11.67
C PHE A 43 17.00 -29.22 -13.06
N ARG A 44 18.35 -29.14 -13.14
CA ARG A 44 19.10 -29.06 -14.39
C ARG A 44 19.73 -30.43 -14.69
N PRO A 45 19.18 -31.18 -15.67
CA PRO A 45 19.71 -32.52 -16.00
C PRO A 45 21.19 -32.48 -16.45
N GLU A 46 21.59 -31.36 -17.12
CA GLU A 46 22.94 -31.19 -17.65
C GLU A 46 24.01 -31.10 -16.56
N THR A 47 23.66 -30.51 -15.40
CA THR A 47 24.59 -30.31 -14.29
C THR A 47 24.30 -31.20 -13.08
N GLY A 48 23.15 -31.87 -13.04
CA GLY A 48 22.69 -32.68 -11.90
C GLY A 48 22.34 -31.88 -10.65
N HIS A 49 22.18 -30.53 -10.78
CA HIS A 49 21.91 -29.63 -9.66
C HIS A 49 20.54 -28.96 -9.78
N PHE A 50 20.06 -28.46 -8.64
CA PHE A 50 18.87 -27.61 -8.58
C PHE A 50 19.28 -26.14 -8.63
N ASP A 51 18.76 -25.40 -9.61
CA ASP A 51 18.89 -23.96 -9.72
C ASP A 51 17.64 -23.27 -9.20
N PHE A 52 17.82 -22.20 -8.44
CA PHE A 52 16.69 -21.38 -8.01
C PHE A 52 16.30 -20.39 -9.11
N MET A 53 15.06 -20.49 -9.57
CA MET A 53 14.45 -19.53 -10.48
C MET A 53 13.66 -18.52 -9.63
N PRO A 54 14.15 -17.26 -9.47
CA PRO A 54 13.47 -16.26 -8.68
C PRO A 54 12.13 -15.88 -9.29
N GLY A 55 11.11 -15.74 -8.44
CA GLY A 55 9.79 -15.27 -8.84
C GLY A 55 9.71 -13.74 -8.90
N PRO A 56 8.54 -13.21 -9.32
CA PRO A 56 8.33 -11.78 -9.50
C PRO A 56 8.50 -10.94 -8.22
N ILE A 57 8.46 -11.53 -7.05
CA ILE A 57 8.67 -10.83 -5.78
C ILE A 57 10.11 -10.29 -5.62
N PHE A 58 11.08 -10.79 -6.40
CA PHE A 58 12.47 -10.32 -6.37
C PHE A 58 12.69 -9.06 -7.22
N HIS A 59 11.64 -8.25 -7.44
CA HIS A 59 11.74 -6.94 -8.08
C HIS A 59 11.56 -5.82 -7.06
N SER A 60 12.11 -4.64 -7.36
CA SER A 60 12.04 -3.47 -6.46
C SER A 60 10.63 -2.93 -6.27
N LEU A 61 9.81 -2.98 -7.31
CA LEU A 61 8.38 -2.64 -7.27
C LEU A 61 7.56 -3.81 -7.80
N VAL A 62 6.67 -4.31 -6.98
CA VAL A 62 5.75 -5.41 -7.34
C VAL A 62 4.32 -4.89 -7.33
N LEU A 63 3.69 -4.88 -8.49
CA LEU A 63 2.25 -4.63 -8.62
C LEU A 63 1.50 -5.95 -8.55
N VAL A 64 0.64 -6.07 -7.57
CA VAL A 64 -0.23 -7.24 -7.35
C VAL A 64 -1.66 -6.84 -7.68
N ASP A 65 -2.11 -7.23 -8.86
CA ASP A 65 -3.47 -6.90 -9.31
C ASP A 65 -4.48 -7.89 -8.75
N GLU A 66 -5.59 -7.36 -8.20
CA GLU A 66 -6.72 -8.11 -7.66
C GLU A 66 -6.31 -9.10 -6.55
N ILE A 67 -5.58 -8.61 -5.55
CA ILE A 67 -5.04 -9.44 -4.46
C ILE A 67 -6.11 -10.27 -3.74
N ASN A 68 -7.35 -9.79 -3.71
CA ASN A 68 -8.48 -10.53 -3.15
C ASN A 68 -8.90 -11.77 -3.98
N ARG A 69 -8.36 -11.97 -5.19
CA ARG A 69 -8.54 -13.21 -5.96
C ARG A 69 -7.45 -14.25 -5.71
N ALA A 70 -6.37 -13.84 -5.06
CA ALA A 70 -5.29 -14.77 -4.69
C ALA A 70 -5.72 -15.69 -3.54
N PRO A 71 -5.40 -17.00 -3.59
CA PRO A 71 -5.64 -17.91 -2.48
C PRO A 71 -4.97 -17.45 -1.18
N PRO A 72 -5.52 -17.78 0.01
CA PRO A 72 -4.98 -17.34 1.30
C PRO A 72 -3.50 -17.68 1.52
N LYS A 73 -3.02 -18.80 0.98
CA LYS A 73 -1.60 -19.17 1.05
C LYS A 73 -0.69 -18.22 0.28
N VAL A 74 -1.16 -17.73 -0.87
CA VAL A 74 -0.44 -16.77 -1.71
C VAL A 74 -0.41 -15.40 -1.04
N GLN A 75 -1.57 -14.95 -0.51
CA GLN A 75 -1.66 -13.71 0.27
C GLN A 75 -0.69 -13.75 1.46
N SER A 76 -0.66 -14.87 2.21
CA SER A 76 0.23 -15.03 3.37
C SER A 76 1.71 -14.97 2.96
N ALA A 77 2.11 -15.65 1.89
CA ALA A 77 3.49 -15.63 1.39
C ALA A 77 3.94 -14.21 0.97
N LEU A 78 3.08 -13.47 0.28
CA LEU A 78 3.34 -12.07 -0.09
C LEU A 78 3.54 -11.19 1.13
N LEU A 79 2.64 -11.30 2.11
CA LEU A 79 2.64 -10.45 3.30
C LEU A 79 3.76 -10.80 4.28
N GLU A 80 4.21 -12.07 4.31
CA GLU A 80 5.41 -12.47 5.03
C GLU A 80 6.65 -11.84 4.39
N ALA A 81 6.78 -11.94 3.08
CA ALA A 81 7.87 -11.32 2.33
C ALA A 81 7.94 -9.80 2.51
N MET A 82 6.77 -9.10 2.55
CA MET A 82 6.71 -7.67 2.84
C MET A 82 7.22 -7.32 4.24
N ALA A 83 6.91 -8.15 5.25
CA ALA A 83 7.29 -7.90 6.63
C ALA A 83 8.77 -8.21 6.89
N GLU A 84 9.23 -9.37 6.40
CA GLU A 84 10.55 -9.91 6.71
C GLU A 84 11.63 -9.43 5.71
N ARG A 85 11.24 -8.82 4.60
CA ARG A 85 12.15 -8.40 3.51
C ARG A 85 13.00 -9.55 2.95
N GLN A 86 12.51 -10.77 3.05
CA GLN A 86 13.17 -11.98 2.61
C GLN A 86 12.16 -13.06 2.25
N VAL A 87 12.61 -14.06 1.51
CA VAL A 87 11.83 -15.25 1.14
C VAL A 87 12.67 -16.50 1.43
N THR A 88 12.05 -17.49 2.06
CA THR A 88 12.67 -18.79 2.26
C THR A 88 12.06 -19.81 1.28
N SER A 89 12.89 -20.37 0.41
CA SER A 89 12.49 -21.39 -0.55
C SER A 89 13.54 -22.50 -0.61
N GLY A 90 13.11 -23.76 -0.51
CA GLY A 90 14.02 -24.92 -0.48
C GLY A 90 15.02 -24.88 0.67
N GLY A 91 14.63 -24.36 1.84
CA GLY A 91 15.49 -24.24 3.02
C GLY A 91 16.54 -23.11 2.94
N ILE A 92 16.57 -22.33 1.86
CA ILE A 92 17.49 -21.20 1.68
C ILE A 92 16.73 -19.90 1.75
N THR A 93 17.15 -19.02 2.67
CA THR A 93 16.60 -17.66 2.81
C THR A 93 17.34 -16.70 1.89
N ARG A 94 16.57 -15.93 1.12
CA ARG A 94 17.07 -14.93 0.15
C ARG A 94 16.49 -13.58 0.46
N PRO A 95 17.33 -12.52 0.58
CA PRO A 95 16.85 -11.16 0.79
C PRO A 95 16.13 -10.64 -0.45
N LEU A 96 15.13 -9.78 -0.24
CA LEU A 96 14.49 -9.01 -1.30
C LEU A 96 15.31 -7.75 -1.64
N PRO A 97 15.10 -7.14 -2.81
CA PRO A 97 15.77 -5.89 -3.18
C PRO A 97 15.55 -4.76 -2.17
N ASP A 98 16.49 -3.82 -2.09
CA ASP A 98 16.29 -2.53 -1.41
C ASP A 98 16.47 -1.39 -2.41
N PRO A 99 15.46 -0.58 -2.69
CA PRO A 99 14.12 -0.59 -2.08
C PRO A 99 13.24 -1.76 -2.57
N PHE A 100 12.31 -2.17 -1.72
CA PHE A 100 11.24 -3.11 -2.03
C PHE A 100 9.89 -2.50 -1.68
N MET A 101 8.98 -2.42 -2.65
CA MET A 101 7.63 -1.90 -2.48
C MET A 101 6.61 -2.80 -3.17
N VAL A 102 5.53 -3.07 -2.49
CA VAL A 102 4.36 -3.75 -3.05
C VAL A 102 3.20 -2.78 -3.14
N VAL A 103 2.58 -2.73 -4.29
CA VAL A 103 1.30 -2.05 -4.52
C VAL A 103 0.28 -3.10 -4.91
N ALA A 104 -0.74 -3.29 -4.08
CA ALA A 104 -1.82 -4.22 -4.37
C ALA A 104 -3.09 -3.47 -4.76
N THR A 105 -3.83 -4.01 -5.75
CA THR A 105 -5.16 -3.50 -6.10
C THR A 105 -6.24 -4.43 -5.58
N GLN A 106 -7.38 -3.86 -5.22
CA GLN A 106 -8.61 -4.59 -4.87
C GLN A 106 -9.78 -4.04 -5.68
N ASN A 107 -10.70 -4.95 -6.02
CA ASN A 107 -12.00 -4.60 -6.56
C ASN A 107 -13.09 -4.98 -5.54
N PRO A 108 -13.72 -4.01 -4.85
CA PRO A 108 -14.68 -4.30 -3.80
C PRO A 108 -16.03 -4.82 -4.31
N ILE A 109 -16.30 -4.72 -5.61
CA ILE A 109 -17.59 -5.08 -6.20
C ILE A 109 -17.63 -6.59 -6.54
N GLU A 110 -16.48 -7.21 -6.76
CA GLU A 110 -16.40 -8.64 -7.07
C GLU A 110 -16.43 -9.47 -5.80
N HIS A 111 -17.49 -10.27 -5.63
CA HIS A 111 -17.65 -11.20 -4.50
C HIS A 111 -17.36 -12.64 -4.89
N GLU A 112 -17.65 -13.02 -6.13
CA GLU A 112 -17.48 -14.40 -6.59
C GLU A 112 -16.02 -14.70 -6.91
N GLY A 113 -15.51 -15.82 -6.38
CA GLY A 113 -14.10 -16.23 -6.57
C GLY A 113 -13.10 -15.34 -5.85
N THR A 114 -13.49 -14.64 -4.79
CA THR A 114 -12.59 -13.78 -4.00
C THR A 114 -12.36 -14.32 -2.58
N PHE A 115 -11.18 -14.02 -2.06
CA PHE A 115 -10.75 -14.32 -0.70
C PHE A 115 -10.44 -12.98 0.00
N PRO A 116 -11.31 -12.49 0.90
CA PRO A 116 -11.07 -11.23 1.58
C PRO A 116 -9.77 -11.31 2.40
N LEU A 117 -9.02 -10.21 2.40
CA LEU A 117 -7.83 -10.13 3.25
C LEU A 117 -8.26 -9.97 4.70
N PRO A 118 -7.75 -10.81 5.62
CA PRO A 118 -7.94 -10.60 7.05
C PRO A 118 -7.35 -9.24 7.51
N GLU A 119 -7.93 -8.66 8.54
CA GLU A 119 -7.54 -7.35 9.07
C GLU A 119 -6.05 -7.29 9.47
N ALA A 120 -5.53 -8.37 10.08
CA ALA A 120 -4.12 -8.48 10.44
C ALA A 120 -3.18 -8.43 9.20
N GLN A 121 -3.69 -8.76 8.04
CA GLN A 121 -2.97 -8.67 6.77
C GLN A 121 -3.07 -7.26 6.18
N LEU A 122 -4.25 -6.64 6.23
CA LEU A 122 -4.45 -5.25 5.82
C LEU A 122 -3.58 -4.29 6.63
N ASP A 123 -3.39 -4.54 7.92
CA ASP A 123 -2.53 -3.75 8.82
C ASP A 123 -1.05 -3.68 8.38
N ARG A 124 -0.60 -4.57 7.48
CA ARG A 124 0.78 -4.58 6.94
C ARG A 124 0.99 -3.57 5.81
N PHE A 125 -0.07 -3.12 5.14
CA PHE A 125 0.02 -2.07 4.14
C PHE A 125 0.18 -0.70 4.80
N MET A 126 1.09 0.12 4.29
CA MET A 126 1.36 1.45 4.85
C MET A 126 0.17 2.39 4.67
N LEU A 127 -0.40 2.43 3.49
CA LEU A 127 -1.52 3.28 3.10
C LEU A 127 -2.58 2.46 2.36
N HIS A 128 -3.83 2.85 2.51
CA HIS A 128 -4.97 2.34 1.78
C HIS A 128 -5.66 3.49 1.04
N LEU A 129 -5.43 3.56 -0.26
CA LEU A 129 -5.99 4.59 -1.13
C LEU A 129 -7.32 4.10 -1.71
N ARG A 130 -8.35 4.93 -1.59
CA ARG A 130 -9.63 4.71 -2.23
C ARG A 130 -9.75 5.62 -3.45
N LEU A 131 -10.03 4.99 -4.58
CA LEU A 131 -10.30 5.68 -5.82
C LEU A 131 -11.80 5.56 -6.12
N ASP A 132 -12.45 6.68 -6.27
CA ASP A 132 -13.86 6.75 -6.67
C ASP A 132 -13.97 6.87 -8.20
N LEU A 133 -15.19 6.75 -8.73
CA LEU A 133 -15.44 7.01 -10.15
C LEU A 133 -15.07 8.47 -10.49
N PRO A 134 -14.49 8.69 -11.67
CA PRO A 134 -14.16 10.05 -12.11
C PRO A 134 -15.42 10.89 -12.30
N ASP A 135 -15.29 12.20 -12.09
CA ASP A 135 -16.33 13.15 -12.44
C ASP A 135 -16.33 13.43 -13.96
N ALA A 136 -17.29 14.20 -14.44
CA ALA A 136 -17.45 14.49 -15.87
C ALA A 136 -16.21 15.18 -16.50
N VAL A 137 -15.46 15.96 -15.71
CA VAL A 137 -14.25 16.64 -16.17
C VAL A 137 -13.12 15.63 -16.34
N ALA A 138 -12.93 14.76 -15.34
CA ALA A 138 -11.93 13.70 -15.39
C ALA A 138 -12.25 12.66 -16.47
N GLU A 139 -13.52 12.27 -16.66
CA GLU A 139 -13.96 11.39 -17.78
C GLU A 139 -13.57 11.98 -19.12
N ARG A 140 -13.82 13.26 -19.34
CA ARG A 140 -13.43 13.94 -20.59
C ARG A 140 -11.92 13.92 -20.79
N ALA A 141 -11.15 14.21 -19.73
CA ALA A 141 -9.69 14.19 -19.80
C ALA A 141 -9.14 12.79 -20.10
N ILE A 142 -9.81 11.72 -19.61
CA ILE A 142 -9.45 10.32 -19.94
C ILE A 142 -9.64 10.06 -21.42
N LEU A 143 -10.76 10.49 -22.03
CA LEU A 143 -11.01 10.33 -23.47
C LEU A 143 -9.94 11.05 -24.28
N ASP A 144 -9.68 12.32 -23.98
CA ASP A 144 -8.69 13.14 -24.69
C ASP A 144 -7.28 12.49 -24.59
N LEU A 145 -6.93 11.93 -23.42
CA LEU A 145 -5.66 11.23 -23.20
C LEU A 145 -5.54 9.95 -24.06
N VAL A 146 -6.59 9.13 -24.09
CA VAL A 146 -6.59 7.88 -24.88
C VAL A 146 -6.52 8.16 -26.38
N GLU A 147 -7.22 9.20 -26.85
CA GLU A 147 -7.13 9.62 -28.25
C GLU A 147 -5.71 10.10 -28.59
N ALA A 148 -5.08 10.91 -27.75
CA ALA A 148 -3.72 11.38 -27.94
C ALA A 148 -2.70 10.25 -27.97
N GLU A 149 -2.84 9.24 -27.12
CA GLU A 149 -1.96 8.06 -27.08
C GLU A 149 -2.15 7.14 -28.29
N GLY A 150 -3.37 7.04 -28.82
CA GLY A 150 -3.63 6.28 -30.05
C GLY A 150 -2.96 6.89 -31.29
N MET A 151 -2.64 8.17 -31.25
CA MET A 151 -1.97 8.93 -32.31
C MET A 151 -0.45 9.04 -32.15
N ALA A 152 0.09 8.81 -30.97
CA ALA A 152 1.52 8.94 -30.67
C ALA A 152 2.18 7.56 -30.50
N PRO A 153 3.42 7.35 -31.02
CA PRO A 153 4.18 6.17 -30.69
C PRO A 153 4.45 6.14 -29.17
N PRO A 154 4.58 4.94 -28.57
CA PRO A 154 4.94 4.82 -27.17
C PRO A 154 6.24 5.59 -26.91
N SER A 155 6.19 6.65 -26.14
CA SER A 155 7.39 7.36 -25.74
C SER A 155 8.04 6.62 -24.57
N ASP A 156 9.32 6.27 -24.73
CA ASP A 156 10.16 5.88 -23.59
C ASP A 156 10.20 7.06 -22.62
N VAL A 157 9.51 6.93 -21.50
CA VAL A 157 9.58 7.92 -20.43
C VAL A 157 10.96 7.76 -19.79
N PRO A 158 11.84 8.77 -19.89
CA PRO A 158 13.16 8.65 -19.29
C PRO A 158 13.02 8.48 -17.77
N ASN A 159 13.80 7.55 -17.20
CA ASN A 159 13.94 7.43 -15.75
C ASN A 159 14.47 8.75 -15.18
N VAL A 160 13.58 9.55 -14.61
CA VAL A 160 13.92 10.90 -14.12
C VAL A 160 14.62 10.82 -12.76
N VAL A 161 14.41 9.74 -12.00
CA VAL A 161 14.97 9.54 -10.66
C VAL A 161 16.00 8.42 -10.68
N THR A 162 17.22 8.70 -10.21
CA THR A 162 18.26 7.67 -10.07
C THR A 162 18.14 6.94 -8.73
N ALA A 163 18.76 5.76 -8.61
CA ALA A 163 18.84 5.03 -7.33
C ALA A 163 19.52 5.87 -6.22
N LYS A 164 20.51 6.70 -6.59
CA LYS A 164 21.17 7.64 -5.67
C LYS A 164 20.22 8.74 -5.20
N ASP A 165 19.38 9.26 -6.09
CA ASP A 165 18.39 10.29 -5.73
C ASP A 165 17.35 9.72 -4.78
N LEU A 166 16.86 8.51 -5.03
CA LEU A 166 15.92 7.83 -4.15
C LEU A 166 16.54 7.55 -2.77
N ALA A 167 17.78 7.06 -2.71
CA ALA A 167 18.46 6.83 -1.44
C ALA A 167 18.66 8.15 -0.67
N ARG A 168 19.04 9.24 -1.35
CA ARG A 168 19.17 10.57 -0.76
C ARG A 168 17.83 11.10 -0.26
N ALA A 169 16.75 10.90 -1.02
CA ALA A 169 15.39 11.28 -0.60
C ALA A 169 14.98 10.53 0.66
N ARG A 170 15.17 9.22 0.72
CA ARG A 170 14.88 8.40 1.91
C ARG A 170 15.65 8.87 3.15
N ASP A 171 16.94 9.18 2.99
CA ASP A 171 17.76 9.73 4.09
C ASP A 171 17.20 11.08 4.57
N ARG A 172 16.87 12.00 3.66
CA ARG A 172 16.30 13.30 4.00
C ARG A 172 14.93 13.15 4.68
N VAL A 173 14.04 12.31 4.17
CA VAL A 173 12.73 12.03 4.77
C VAL A 173 12.89 11.50 6.20
N SER A 174 13.86 10.61 6.44
CA SER A 174 14.10 10.07 7.79
C SER A 174 14.50 11.13 8.82
N ARG A 175 15.12 12.23 8.37
CA ARG A 175 15.60 13.35 9.19
C ARG A 175 14.56 14.45 9.39
N VAL A 176 13.40 14.39 8.70
CA VAL A 176 12.32 15.37 8.92
C VAL A 176 11.90 15.33 10.40
N HIS A 177 11.93 16.48 11.04
CA HIS A 177 11.64 16.61 12.45
C HIS A 177 10.13 16.45 12.73
N LEU A 178 9.78 15.65 13.73
CA LEU A 178 8.44 15.61 14.32
C LEU A 178 8.51 16.13 15.73
N ALA A 179 7.92 17.29 15.97
CA ALA A 179 7.83 17.89 17.30
C ALA A 179 7.12 16.94 18.28
N PRO A 180 7.46 16.96 19.58
CA PRO A 180 6.78 16.14 20.59
C PRO A 180 5.25 16.29 20.52
N ALA A 181 4.73 17.51 20.44
CA ALA A 181 3.29 17.77 20.34
C ALA A 181 2.64 17.10 19.11
N LEU A 182 3.32 17.05 17.97
CA LEU A 182 2.83 16.35 16.78
C LEU A 182 2.83 14.82 16.96
N LYS A 183 3.85 14.27 17.63
CA LYS A 183 3.88 12.85 17.98
C LYS A 183 2.73 12.51 18.94
N ASP A 184 2.48 13.37 19.92
CA ASP A 184 1.37 13.20 20.86
C ASP A 184 0.02 13.30 20.15
N PHE A 185 -0.13 14.19 19.17
CA PHE A 185 -1.31 14.27 18.34
C PHE A 185 -1.56 12.97 17.57
N ILE A 186 -0.53 12.42 16.88
CA ILE A 186 -0.61 11.14 16.17
C ILE A 186 -1.01 10.00 17.12
N VAL A 187 -0.40 9.96 18.32
CA VAL A 187 -0.74 8.96 19.34
C VAL A 187 -2.19 9.10 19.79
N ARG A 188 -2.65 10.32 20.10
CA ARG A 188 -4.05 10.57 20.49
C ARG A 188 -5.05 10.15 19.44
N LEU A 189 -4.76 10.36 18.14
CA LEU A 189 -5.62 9.86 17.04
C LEU A 189 -5.76 8.34 17.08
N VAL A 190 -4.67 7.61 17.28
CA VAL A 190 -4.72 6.15 17.39
C VAL A 190 -5.44 5.72 18.68
N MET A 191 -5.16 6.39 19.79
CA MET A 191 -5.80 6.12 21.09
C MET A 191 -7.30 6.41 21.07
N ALA A 192 -7.77 7.33 20.23
CA ALA A 192 -9.20 7.61 20.07
C ALA A 192 -10.02 6.37 19.62
N THR A 193 -9.37 5.39 18.95
CA THR A 193 -9.99 4.14 18.51
C THR A 193 -9.97 3.04 19.59
N ARG A 194 -9.23 3.22 20.69
CA ARG A 194 -9.02 2.20 21.73
C ARG A 194 -9.98 2.39 22.91
N PRO A 195 -10.13 1.39 23.80
CA PRO A 195 -11.01 1.50 24.96
C PRO A 195 -10.80 2.80 25.76
N GLY A 196 -11.88 3.55 25.98
CA GLY A 196 -11.86 4.88 26.59
C GLY A 196 -11.59 6.04 25.63
N GLY A 197 -11.32 5.77 24.35
CA GLY A 197 -11.15 6.80 23.32
C GLY A 197 -12.48 7.30 22.74
N ALA A 198 -12.41 8.40 22.03
CA ALA A 198 -13.57 9.15 21.54
C ALA A 198 -14.49 8.37 20.57
N VAL A 199 -13.95 7.41 19.83
CA VAL A 199 -14.71 6.57 18.88
C VAL A 199 -14.72 5.10 19.26
N ALA A 200 -14.27 4.76 20.48
CA ALA A 200 -14.09 3.37 20.92
C ALA A 200 -15.37 2.52 20.85
N GLU A 201 -16.54 3.11 21.12
CA GLU A 201 -17.83 2.41 21.07
C GLU A 201 -18.21 1.93 19.67
N TRP A 202 -17.66 2.57 18.62
CA TRP A 202 -17.90 2.26 17.22
C TRP A 202 -16.85 1.30 16.63
N VAL A 203 -15.87 0.89 17.42
CA VAL A 203 -14.72 0.11 16.94
C VAL A 203 -14.61 -1.21 17.69
N GLU A 204 -14.72 -2.31 16.98
CA GLU A 204 -14.53 -3.67 17.51
C GLU A 204 -13.03 -4.00 17.67
N HIS A 205 -12.24 -3.76 16.60
CA HIS A 205 -10.79 -3.92 16.65
C HIS A 205 -10.10 -2.58 16.39
N PRO A 206 -9.40 -2.03 17.41
CA PRO A 206 -8.76 -0.73 17.30
C PRO A 206 -7.48 -0.76 16.47
N VAL A 207 -7.06 0.43 16.04
CA VAL A 207 -5.81 0.63 15.29
C VAL A 207 -4.61 0.14 16.09
N SER A 208 -3.77 -0.67 15.45
CA SER A 208 -2.51 -1.18 16.01
C SER A 208 -1.42 -0.08 16.08
N PRO A 209 -0.31 -0.31 16.81
CA PRO A 209 0.85 0.60 16.79
C PRO A 209 1.45 0.84 15.39
N ARG A 210 1.22 -0.08 14.41
CA ARG A 210 1.62 0.14 13.03
C ARG A 210 0.94 1.36 12.41
N GLY A 211 -0.29 1.69 12.84
CA GLY A 211 -0.98 2.91 12.41
C GLY A 211 -0.22 4.18 12.79
N SER A 212 0.25 4.30 14.03
CA SER A 212 1.07 5.45 14.46
C SER A 212 2.37 5.55 13.66
N LEU A 213 3.03 4.41 13.42
CA LEU A 213 4.28 4.36 12.66
C LEU A 213 4.07 4.74 11.19
N ALA A 214 3.02 4.22 10.55
CA ALA A 214 2.67 4.53 9.18
C ALA A 214 2.32 6.01 9.01
N LEU A 215 1.49 6.55 9.91
CA LEU A 215 1.12 7.96 9.87
C LEU A 215 2.33 8.87 10.08
N ALA A 216 3.19 8.58 11.06
CA ALA A 216 4.42 9.34 11.30
C ALA A 216 5.39 9.30 10.12
N ALA A 217 5.53 8.14 9.45
CA ALA A 217 6.34 8.02 8.26
C ALA A 217 5.74 8.80 7.08
N GLY A 218 4.42 8.73 6.90
CA GLY A 218 3.69 9.49 5.89
C GLY A 218 3.83 11.00 6.09
N VAL A 219 3.70 11.49 7.33
CA VAL A 219 3.88 12.91 7.68
C VAL A 219 5.27 13.41 7.30
N ARG A 220 6.33 12.63 7.60
CA ARG A 220 7.69 12.99 7.19
C ARG A 220 7.83 13.08 5.68
N ALA A 221 7.32 12.09 4.96
CA ALA A 221 7.39 12.06 3.51
C ALA A 221 6.62 13.23 2.88
N ARG A 222 5.40 13.51 3.39
CA ARG A 222 4.58 14.63 2.91
C ARG A 222 5.25 15.98 3.18
N ALA A 223 5.77 16.20 4.38
CA ALA A 223 6.49 17.42 4.72
C ALA A 223 7.68 17.67 3.79
N TRP A 224 8.49 16.61 3.55
CA TRP A 224 9.63 16.69 2.65
C TRP A 224 9.21 16.99 1.20
N LEU A 225 8.15 16.35 0.69
CA LEU A 225 7.61 16.62 -0.63
C LEU A 225 7.13 18.07 -0.80
N HIS A 226 6.72 18.72 0.30
CA HIS A 226 6.37 20.16 0.33
C HIS A 226 7.58 21.06 0.65
N GLY A 227 8.82 20.54 0.57
CA GLY A 227 10.05 21.30 0.79
C GLY A 227 10.34 21.67 2.25
N ARG A 228 9.67 21.02 3.23
CA ARG A 228 9.83 21.31 4.66
C ARG A 228 10.74 20.25 5.33
N ASP A 229 11.45 20.67 6.36
CA ASP A 229 12.29 19.83 7.23
C ASP A 229 11.58 19.40 8.52
N HIS A 230 10.33 19.80 8.69
CA HIS A 230 9.48 19.45 9.83
C HIS A 230 8.04 19.12 9.39
N GLY A 231 7.40 18.21 10.14
CA GLY A 231 6.00 17.83 9.95
C GLY A 231 5.05 18.79 10.64
N LEU A 232 3.86 18.94 10.08
CA LEU A 232 2.76 19.75 10.59
C LEU A 232 1.54 18.87 10.89
N PRO A 233 0.60 19.30 11.76
CA PRO A 233 -0.65 18.58 12.01
C PRO A 233 -1.47 18.34 10.74
N GLU A 234 -1.51 19.28 9.83
CA GLU A 234 -2.21 19.20 8.54
C GLU A 234 -1.68 18.04 7.67
N ASP A 235 -0.41 17.67 7.84
CA ASP A 235 0.14 16.48 7.17
C ASP A 235 -0.45 15.19 7.75
N ALA A 236 -0.64 15.14 9.07
CA ALA A 236 -1.26 14.01 9.72
C ALA A 236 -2.76 13.91 9.41
N GLU A 237 -3.47 15.04 9.43
CA GLU A 237 -4.90 15.11 9.07
C GLU A 237 -5.13 14.64 7.63
N ALA A 238 -4.32 15.11 6.68
CA ALA A 238 -4.43 14.75 5.27
C ALA A 238 -4.21 13.25 5.00
N LEU A 239 -3.40 12.57 5.83
CA LEU A 239 -3.05 11.16 5.65
C LEU A 239 -3.79 10.22 6.59
N ALA A 240 -4.49 10.73 7.61
CA ALA A 240 -5.09 9.91 8.66
C ALA A 240 -6.05 8.86 8.10
N ALA A 241 -6.94 9.24 7.19
CA ALA A 241 -7.90 8.33 6.58
C ALA A 241 -7.20 7.20 5.82
N ASP A 242 -6.17 7.51 5.04
CA ASP A 242 -5.43 6.54 4.23
C ASP A 242 -4.49 5.65 5.07
N ALA A 243 -3.99 6.18 6.19
CA ALA A 243 -3.10 5.44 7.07
C ALA A 243 -3.81 4.61 8.14
N LEU A 244 -5.02 4.99 8.57
CA LEU A 244 -5.66 4.40 9.75
C LEU A 244 -6.93 3.59 9.41
N SER A 245 -7.72 3.97 8.39
CA SER A 245 -9.03 3.38 8.16
C SER A 245 -9.00 1.87 7.95
N HIS A 246 -8.03 1.34 7.20
CA HIS A 246 -7.92 -0.09 6.91
C HIS A 246 -7.37 -0.93 8.09
N ARG A 247 -6.96 -0.26 9.17
CA ARG A 247 -6.39 -0.88 10.38
C ARG A 247 -7.38 -1.04 11.53
N MET A 248 -8.64 -0.64 11.33
CA MET A 248 -9.70 -0.81 12.32
C MET A 248 -10.85 -1.63 11.76
N VAL A 249 -11.54 -2.35 12.65
CA VAL A 249 -12.80 -3.03 12.34
C VAL A 249 -13.91 -2.27 13.04
N PRO A 250 -14.89 -1.74 12.31
CA PRO A 250 -16.07 -1.13 12.92
C PRO A 250 -16.88 -2.14 13.71
N ALA A 251 -17.44 -1.75 14.84
CA ALA A 251 -18.41 -2.53 15.57
C ALA A 251 -19.69 -2.71 14.72
N TRP A 252 -20.44 -3.78 14.98
CA TRP A 252 -21.67 -4.06 14.25
C TRP A 252 -22.67 -2.88 14.29
N GLN A 253 -22.76 -2.19 15.41
CA GLN A 253 -23.61 -1.00 15.54
C GLN A 253 -23.20 0.10 14.56
N ALA A 254 -21.90 0.38 14.42
CA ALA A 254 -21.42 1.38 13.47
C ALA A 254 -21.79 1.02 12.02
N VAL A 255 -21.66 -0.27 11.67
CA VAL A 255 -22.04 -0.76 10.33
C VAL A 255 -23.55 -0.62 10.10
N SER A 256 -24.38 -0.94 11.11
CA SER A 256 -25.86 -0.83 11.02
C SER A 256 -26.33 0.63 10.87
N GLU A 257 -25.56 1.59 11.39
CA GLU A 257 -25.81 3.02 11.26
C GLU A 257 -25.17 3.62 9.98
N GLY A 258 -24.57 2.79 9.11
CA GLY A 258 -23.94 3.24 7.87
C GLY A 258 -22.60 3.97 8.06
N ARG A 259 -21.98 3.85 9.23
CA ARG A 259 -20.65 4.44 9.49
C ARG A 259 -19.56 3.63 8.81
N SER A 260 -18.75 4.30 8.03
CA SER A 260 -17.60 3.70 7.35
C SER A 260 -16.33 3.80 8.22
N ARG A 261 -15.33 2.97 7.92
CA ARG A 261 -13.99 3.09 8.53
C ARG A 261 -13.41 4.49 8.38
N ARG A 262 -13.63 5.14 7.24
CA ARG A 262 -13.13 6.51 6.98
C ARG A 262 -13.89 7.57 7.76
N SER A 263 -15.22 7.42 7.91
CA SER A 263 -16.00 8.35 8.75
C SER A 263 -15.59 8.27 10.22
N LEU A 264 -15.26 7.08 10.73
CA LEU A 264 -14.75 6.92 12.10
C LEU A 264 -13.39 7.60 12.30
N VAL A 265 -12.51 7.60 11.28
CA VAL A 265 -11.27 8.39 11.33
C VAL A 265 -11.57 9.89 11.32
N ALA A 266 -12.54 10.35 10.54
CA ALA A 266 -12.95 11.75 10.54
C ALA A 266 -13.52 12.18 11.90
N ASP A 267 -14.33 11.33 12.54
CA ASP A 267 -14.85 11.56 13.89
C ASP A 267 -13.71 11.61 14.94
N ALA A 268 -12.71 10.74 14.82
CA ALA A 268 -11.52 10.78 15.67
C ALA A 268 -10.73 12.08 15.49
N LEU A 269 -10.54 12.53 14.26
CA LEU A 269 -9.90 13.82 13.95
C LEU A 269 -10.68 15.00 14.54
N ALA A 270 -12.02 14.99 14.44
CA ALA A 270 -12.86 16.04 15.00
C ALA A 270 -12.80 16.09 16.54
N ALA A 271 -12.65 14.92 17.18
CA ALA A 271 -12.57 14.82 18.64
C ALA A 271 -11.18 15.14 19.20
N VAL A 272 -10.12 14.90 18.42
CA VAL A 272 -8.74 15.06 18.85
C VAL A 272 -8.14 16.31 18.21
N ARG A 273 -8.00 17.39 18.98
CA ARG A 273 -7.35 18.62 18.49
C ARG A 273 -5.83 18.46 18.50
N PRO A 274 -5.10 19.11 17.58
CA PRO A 274 -3.64 19.06 17.54
C PRO A 274 -3.00 19.54 18.85
N TRP A 275 -3.50 20.60 19.43
CA TRP A 275 -3.13 21.24 20.73
C TRP A 275 -4.30 22.00 21.36
#